data_3f35fd0d0245050137f5e87e31bcc443
#
_entry.id   3f35fd0d0245050137f5e87e31bcc443
#
_cell.length_a   1.000
_cell.length_b   1.000
_cell.length_c   1.000
_cell.angle_alpha   90.00
_cell.angle_beta   90.00
_cell.angle_gamma   90.00
#
_symmetry.space_group_name_H-M   'P 1'
#
loop_
_entity.id
_entity.type
_entity.pdbx_description
1 polymer ?
#
loop_
_entity_poly.entity_id
_entity_poly.type
_entity_poly.pdbx_seq_one_letter_code
_entity_poly.pdbx_strand_id
1 'polypeptide(L)'
;MYWTDWGSSPKIEKAEMDGSARQIIVTGNLVWPNGLTIHKATNRLFWADAKLDKIEVSDLNGRNRQLIMSSVADIHPFGLAVYHDMLYWTDWNTRGISNYNLSSGTKDTLVDGLQQPMDIHVFDPALIFSGT
;
A
#
# COMPACT_ATOMS: atom_id res chain seq x y z
N MET A 1 -6.67 0.06 14.04
CA MET A 1 -7.01 -0.26 12.63
C MET A 1 -6.80 0.95 11.73
N TYR A 2 -6.53 0.69 10.44
CA TYR A 2 -6.30 1.72 9.44
C TYR A 2 -7.18 1.44 8.22
N TRP A 3 -7.67 2.48 7.57
CA TRP A 3 -8.45 2.33 6.34
C TRP A 3 -8.29 3.55 5.42
N THR A 4 -8.56 3.32 4.14
CA THR A 4 -8.61 4.37 3.12
C THR A 4 -10.06 4.74 2.83
N ASP A 5 -10.27 6.00 2.52
CA ASP A 5 -11.57 6.53 2.09
C ASP A 5 -11.33 7.38 0.85
N TRP A 6 -11.95 7.02 -0.27
CA TRP A 6 -11.76 7.74 -1.53
C TRP A 6 -13.03 8.38 -2.08
N GLY A 7 -13.89 8.84 -1.18
CA GLY A 7 -15.05 9.63 -1.54
C GLY A 7 -14.71 11.06 -1.95
N SER A 8 -15.59 11.99 -1.64
CA SER A 8 -15.42 13.41 -1.98
C SER A 8 -14.26 14.09 -1.23
N SER A 9 -13.83 13.51 -0.11
CA SER A 9 -12.71 14.00 0.69
C SER A 9 -11.76 12.82 0.97
N PRO A 10 -10.91 12.46 -0.01
CA PRO A 10 -10.03 11.30 0.15
C PRO A 10 -9.10 11.47 1.34
N LYS A 11 -8.94 10.39 2.11
CA LYS A 11 -8.12 10.40 3.32
C LYS A 11 -7.72 9.00 3.74
N ILE A 12 -6.75 8.94 4.63
CA ILE A 12 -6.40 7.73 5.38
C ILE A 12 -6.66 8.03 6.85
N GLU A 13 -7.32 7.12 7.51
CA GLU A 13 -7.69 7.27 8.92
C GLU A 13 -7.22 6.07 9.73
N LYS A 14 -7.14 6.27 11.03
CA LYS A 14 -6.92 5.20 12.00
C LYS A 14 -7.85 5.34 13.19
N ALA A 15 -8.07 4.24 13.88
CA ALA A 15 -8.81 4.20 15.14
C ALA A 15 -8.37 2.99 15.94
N GLU A 16 -8.79 2.93 17.21
CA GLU A 16 -8.70 1.72 17.99
C GLU A 16 -9.66 0.65 17.43
N MET A 17 -9.47 -0.60 17.81
CA MET A 17 -10.27 -1.69 17.25
C MET A 17 -11.75 -1.63 17.62
N ASP A 18 -12.11 -0.88 18.66
CA ASP A 18 -13.50 -0.62 19.03
C ASP A 18 -14.10 0.63 18.35
N GLY A 19 -13.32 1.28 17.45
CA GLY A 19 -13.72 2.49 16.74
C GLY A 19 -13.46 3.78 17.50
N SER A 20 -12.97 3.72 18.72
CA SER A 20 -12.63 4.93 19.48
C SER A 20 -11.33 5.56 18.98
N ALA A 21 -11.05 6.78 19.40
CA ALA A 21 -9.84 7.54 19.07
C ALA A 21 -9.63 7.65 17.54
N ARG A 22 -10.72 7.80 16.79
CA ARG A 22 -10.67 7.95 15.33
C ARG A 22 -10.00 9.27 14.97
N GLN A 23 -9.03 9.20 14.04
CA GLN A 23 -8.36 10.39 13.55
C GLN A 23 -7.92 10.24 12.10
N ILE A 24 -7.92 11.37 11.39
CA ILE A 24 -7.39 11.46 10.04
C ILE A 24 -5.88 11.61 10.14
N ILE A 25 -5.11 10.79 9.43
CA ILE A 25 -3.66 10.83 9.46
C ILE A 25 -3.03 11.29 8.15
N VAL A 26 -3.70 11.12 7.01
CA VAL A 26 -3.22 11.61 5.71
C VAL A 26 -4.37 12.26 4.96
N THR A 27 -4.15 13.48 4.48
CA THR A 27 -5.03 14.19 3.55
C THR A 27 -4.17 14.92 2.51
N GLY A 28 -4.80 15.36 1.41
CA GLY A 28 -4.10 16.08 0.36
C GLY A 28 -3.32 15.16 -0.56
N ASN A 29 -3.29 15.49 -1.84
CA ASN A 29 -2.66 14.69 -2.88
C ASN A 29 -3.09 13.22 -2.83
N LEU A 30 -4.36 13.00 -2.55
CA LEU A 30 -5.04 11.70 -2.60
C LEU A 30 -6.28 11.84 -3.47
N VAL A 31 -6.54 10.83 -4.30
CA VAL A 31 -7.78 10.74 -5.09
C VAL A 31 -8.45 9.41 -4.88
N TRP A 32 -7.77 8.30 -5.18
CA TRP A 32 -8.27 6.96 -4.95
C TRP A 32 -7.24 6.15 -4.14
N PRO A 33 -6.99 6.51 -2.87
CA PRO A 33 -6.13 5.69 -2.02
C PRO A 33 -6.82 4.36 -1.77
N ASN A 34 -6.21 3.27 -2.18
CA ASN A 34 -6.83 1.96 -2.12
C ASN A 34 -5.99 0.94 -1.37
N GLY A 35 -4.94 0.43 -1.98
CA GLY A 35 -4.06 -0.53 -1.33
C GLY A 35 -3.38 0.11 -0.11
N LEU A 36 -3.47 -0.55 1.03
CA LEU A 36 -2.94 -0.04 2.30
C LEU A 36 -2.33 -1.21 3.08
N THR A 37 -1.09 -1.06 3.51
CA THR A 37 -0.41 -2.11 4.26
C THR A 37 0.55 -1.52 5.29
N ILE A 38 0.75 -2.25 6.38
CA ILE A 38 1.66 -1.86 7.46
C ILE A 38 2.91 -2.74 7.38
N HIS A 39 4.08 -2.08 7.37
CA HIS A 39 5.36 -2.75 7.52
C HIS A 39 5.75 -2.71 9.00
N LYS A 40 5.45 -3.79 9.73
CA LYS A 40 5.64 -3.84 11.18
C LYS A 40 7.10 -3.69 11.58
N ALA A 41 8.02 -4.26 10.81
CA ALA A 41 9.45 -4.22 11.13
C ALA A 41 10.00 -2.79 11.21
N THR A 42 9.45 -1.85 10.46
CA THR A 42 9.90 -0.46 10.42
C THR A 42 8.86 0.54 10.91
N ASN A 43 7.70 0.07 11.36
CA ASN A 43 6.58 0.91 11.81
C ASN A 43 6.20 1.94 10.74
N ARG A 44 6.05 1.50 9.50
CA ARG A 44 5.67 2.36 8.37
C ARG A 44 4.37 1.90 7.73
N LEU A 45 3.66 2.88 7.20
CA LEU A 45 2.41 2.69 6.49
C LEU A 45 2.63 2.97 5.01
N PHE A 46 2.28 2.02 4.15
CA PHE A 46 2.37 2.16 2.70
C PHE A 46 0.99 2.18 2.09
N TRP A 47 0.77 3.02 1.09
CA TRP A 47 -0.49 3.02 0.34
C TRP A 47 -0.26 3.27 -1.14
N ALA A 48 -1.23 2.82 -1.93
CA ALA A 48 -1.27 3.02 -3.37
C ALA A 48 -2.46 3.89 -3.73
N ASP A 49 -2.27 4.84 -4.62
CA ASP A 49 -3.34 5.66 -5.19
C ASP A 49 -3.56 5.24 -6.63
N ALA A 50 -4.73 4.66 -6.89
CA ALA A 50 -5.05 4.09 -8.20
C ALA A 50 -5.42 5.16 -9.26
N LYS A 51 -5.66 6.39 -8.86
CA LYS A 51 -5.92 7.49 -9.81
C LYS A 51 -4.66 8.28 -10.10
N LEU A 52 -3.85 8.54 -9.09
CA LEU A 52 -2.60 9.31 -9.23
C LEU A 52 -1.43 8.41 -9.64
N ASP A 53 -1.62 7.10 -9.72
CA ASP A 53 -0.61 6.12 -10.14
C ASP A 53 0.67 6.24 -9.32
N LYS A 54 0.54 6.15 -8.00
CA LYS A 54 1.69 6.29 -7.11
C LYS A 54 1.59 5.40 -5.89
N ILE A 55 2.75 5.12 -5.31
CA ILE A 55 2.88 4.43 -4.03
C ILE A 55 3.65 5.35 -3.10
N GLU A 56 3.12 5.55 -1.89
CA GLU A 56 3.70 6.42 -0.88
C GLU A 56 3.87 5.69 0.45
N VAL A 57 4.67 6.27 1.32
CA VAL A 57 4.95 5.75 2.66
C VAL A 57 4.94 6.87 3.68
N SER A 58 4.55 6.55 4.89
CA SER A 58 4.65 7.44 6.06
C SER A 58 4.95 6.63 7.31
N ASP A 59 5.15 7.30 8.44
CA ASP A 59 5.07 6.63 9.72
C ASP A 59 3.61 6.27 10.04
N LEU A 60 3.38 5.61 11.18
CA LEU A 60 2.04 5.14 11.55
C LEU A 60 1.07 6.26 11.93
N ASN A 61 1.53 7.50 12.01
CA ASN A 61 0.72 8.68 12.28
C ASN A 61 0.55 9.59 11.05
N GLY A 62 0.99 9.13 9.89
CA GLY A 62 0.89 9.91 8.64
C GLY A 62 1.96 10.97 8.46
N ARG A 63 2.97 11.01 9.34
CA ARG A 63 4.08 11.95 9.27
C ARG A 63 5.20 11.41 8.41
N ASN A 64 6.13 12.27 8.01
CA ASN A 64 7.29 11.90 7.18
C ASN A 64 6.86 11.20 5.89
N ARG A 65 5.81 11.73 5.27
CA ARG A 65 5.23 11.21 4.02
C ARG A 65 6.24 11.35 2.87
N GLN A 66 6.48 10.25 2.16
CA GLN A 66 7.44 10.18 1.06
C GLN A 66 6.85 9.40 -0.11
N LEU A 67 7.23 9.82 -1.32
CA LEU A 67 6.89 9.12 -2.55
C LEU A 67 7.89 7.97 -2.76
N ILE A 68 7.39 6.76 -2.98
CA ILE A 68 8.21 5.59 -3.34
C ILE A 68 8.30 5.48 -4.87
N MET A 69 7.15 5.48 -5.55
CA MET A 69 7.07 5.41 -7.01
C MET A 69 5.89 6.21 -7.51
N SER A 70 5.97 6.67 -8.76
CA SER A 70 4.92 7.41 -9.42
C SER A 70 4.70 6.88 -10.84
N SER A 71 3.83 7.54 -11.61
CA SER A 71 3.56 7.21 -13.00
C SER A 71 4.82 7.22 -13.89
N VAL A 72 5.89 7.91 -13.46
CA VAL A 72 7.18 7.88 -14.17
C VAL A 72 7.76 6.46 -14.21
N ALA A 73 7.46 5.62 -13.22
CA ALA A 73 7.86 4.21 -13.20
C ALA A 73 6.91 3.30 -14.00
N ASP A 74 5.95 3.89 -14.72
CA ASP A 74 4.96 3.17 -15.53
C ASP A 74 4.15 2.17 -14.70
N ILE A 75 3.59 2.64 -13.60
CA ILE A 75 2.77 1.83 -12.69
C ILE A 75 1.33 2.33 -12.67
N HIS A 76 0.39 1.40 -12.42
CA HIS A 76 -1.00 1.70 -12.11
C HIS A 76 -1.42 0.80 -10.94
N PRO A 77 -0.95 1.11 -9.70
CA PRO A 77 -1.13 0.21 -8.58
C PRO A 77 -2.54 0.27 -8.02
N PHE A 78 -3.05 -0.87 -7.56
CA PHE A 78 -4.37 -0.96 -6.92
C PHE A 78 -4.25 -1.56 -5.52
N GLY A 79 -4.02 -2.86 -5.38
CA GLY A 79 -3.80 -3.53 -4.12
C GLY A 79 -2.31 -3.57 -3.76
N LEU A 80 -2.00 -3.60 -2.47
CA LEU A 80 -0.64 -3.46 -1.98
C LEU A 80 -0.39 -4.37 -0.79
N ALA A 81 0.77 -5.01 -0.75
CA ALA A 81 1.23 -5.79 0.39
C ALA A 81 2.74 -5.63 0.57
N VAL A 82 3.22 -5.79 1.78
CA VAL A 82 4.66 -5.73 2.09
C VAL A 82 5.04 -6.99 2.86
N TYR A 83 6.21 -7.54 2.53
CA TYR A 83 6.78 -8.70 3.22
C TYR A 83 8.30 -8.59 3.22
N HIS A 84 8.89 -8.53 4.40
CA HIS A 84 10.31 -8.20 4.59
C HIS A 84 10.65 -6.89 3.86
N ASP A 85 11.66 -6.87 3.00
CA ASP A 85 12.05 -5.69 2.24
C ASP A 85 11.37 -5.59 0.87
N MET A 86 10.33 -6.38 0.63
CA MET A 86 9.66 -6.43 -0.66
C MET A 86 8.25 -5.85 -0.58
N LEU A 87 7.99 -4.93 -1.47
CA LEU A 87 6.67 -4.36 -1.70
C LEU A 87 6.05 -5.03 -2.92
N TYR A 88 4.81 -5.48 -2.80
CA TYR A 88 4.07 -6.15 -3.88
C TYR A 88 2.79 -5.38 -4.17
N TRP A 89 2.44 -5.25 -5.44
CA TRP A 89 1.17 -4.63 -5.80
C TRP A 89 0.56 -5.30 -7.02
N THR A 90 -0.77 -5.22 -7.09
CA THR A 90 -1.50 -5.53 -8.31
C THR A 90 -1.44 -4.32 -9.22
N ASP A 91 -1.11 -4.53 -10.48
CA ASP A 91 -0.86 -3.45 -11.43
C ASP A 91 -1.76 -3.61 -12.65
N TRP A 92 -2.53 -2.57 -12.94
CA TRP A 92 -3.46 -2.60 -14.07
C TRP A 92 -2.80 -2.26 -15.41
N ASN A 93 -1.63 -1.59 -15.41
CA ASN A 93 -0.86 -1.35 -16.63
C ASN A 93 -0.25 -2.64 -17.16
N THR A 94 0.46 -3.37 -16.32
CA THR A 94 1.08 -4.65 -16.70
C THR A 94 0.08 -5.79 -16.67
N ARG A 95 -1.11 -5.57 -16.09
CA ARG A 95 -2.13 -6.59 -15.88
C ARG A 95 -1.57 -7.78 -15.11
N GLY A 96 -0.91 -7.46 -14.01
CA GLY A 96 -0.19 -8.48 -13.27
C GLY A 96 0.14 -8.09 -11.84
N ILE A 97 1.13 -8.78 -11.30
CA ILE A 97 1.68 -8.53 -9.97
C ILE A 97 3.13 -8.11 -10.14
N SER A 98 3.47 -6.98 -9.55
CA SER A 98 4.83 -6.44 -9.58
C SER A 98 5.39 -6.33 -8.17
N ASN A 99 6.71 -6.23 -8.07
CA ASN A 99 7.36 -6.00 -6.79
C ASN A 99 8.43 -4.91 -6.88
N TYR A 100 8.79 -4.40 -5.73
CA TYR A 100 9.84 -3.41 -5.56
C TYR A 100 10.65 -3.75 -4.32
N ASN A 101 11.96 -3.84 -4.49
CA ASN A 101 12.87 -4.08 -3.36
C ASN A 101 13.16 -2.74 -2.69
N LEU A 102 12.73 -2.59 -1.44
CA LEU A 102 12.88 -1.35 -0.68
C LEU A 102 14.35 -1.00 -0.37
N SER A 103 15.22 -2.01 -0.36
CA SER A 103 16.66 -1.81 -0.11
C SER A 103 17.42 -1.44 -1.38
N SER A 104 17.21 -2.15 -2.48
CA SER A 104 17.94 -1.95 -3.73
C SER A 104 17.30 -0.96 -4.69
N GLY A 105 15.99 -0.71 -4.55
CA GLY A 105 15.26 0.17 -5.46
C GLY A 105 14.96 -0.45 -6.81
N THR A 106 14.96 -1.78 -6.92
CA THR A 106 14.68 -2.49 -8.19
C THR A 106 13.22 -2.93 -8.26
N LYS A 107 12.63 -2.77 -9.44
CA LYS A 107 11.23 -3.14 -9.74
C LYS A 107 11.20 -4.28 -10.74
N ASP A 108 10.35 -5.29 -10.48
CA ASP A 108 10.13 -6.43 -11.38
C ASP A 108 8.64 -6.73 -11.52
N THR A 109 8.27 -7.35 -12.64
CA THR A 109 6.95 -7.94 -12.84
C THR A 109 7.06 -9.44 -12.62
N LEU A 110 6.28 -9.97 -11.67
CA LEU A 110 6.31 -11.38 -11.28
C LEU A 110 5.31 -12.22 -12.07
N VAL A 111 4.12 -11.68 -12.28
CA VAL A 111 3.00 -12.35 -12.96
C VAL A 111 2.37 -11.34 -13.89
N ASP A 112 1.98 -11.79 -15.09
CA ASP A 112 1.24 -10.95 -16.04
C ASP A 112 0.04 -11.73 -16.61
N GLY A 113 -0.68 -11.10 -17.56
CA GLY A 113 -1.81 -11.75 -18.23
C GLY A 113 -3.08 -11.86 -17.39
N LEU A 114 -3.16 -11.16 -16.27
CA LEU A 114 -4.37 -11.06 -15.46
C LEU A 114 -5.34 -10.03 -16.07
N GLN A 115 -6.62 -10.12 -15.75
CA GLN A 115 -7.62 -9.18 -16.27
C GLN A 115 -7.55 -7.85 -15.51
N GLN A 116 -8.11 -7.81 -14.32
CA GLN A 116 -8.08 -6.64 -13.42
C GLN A 116 -7.80 -7.14 -12.00
N PRO A 117 -6.53 -7.43 -11.69
CA PRO A 117 -6.21 -7.91 -10.35
C PRO A 117 -6.50 -6.82 -9.33
N MET A 118 -7.23 -7.16 -8.27
CA MET A 118 -7.73 -6.19 -7.31
C MET A 118 -6.87 -6.15 -6.06
N ASP A 119 -6.99 -7.13 -5.22
CA ASP A 119 -6.33 -7.14 -3.92
C ASP A 119 -5.19 -8.15 -3.89
N ILE A 120 -4.29 -7.99 -2.93
CA ILE A 120 -3.15 -8.88 -2.74
C ILE A 120 -2.82 -8.96 -1.26
N HIS A 121 -2.55 -10.18 -0.78
CA HIS A 121 -2.12 -10.43 0.58
C HIS A 121 -0.94 -11.40 0.60
N VAL A 122 -0.07 -11.23 1.57
CA VAL A 122 1.02 -12.17 1.83
C VAL A 122 0.55 -13.21 2.83
N PHE A 123 0.76 -14.47 2.48
CA PHE A 123 0.55 -15.59 3.39
C PHE A 123 1.90 -16.20 3.76
N ASP A 124 2.21 -16.14 5.05
CA ASP A 124 3.39 -16.80 5.61
C ASP A 124 2.93 -17.70 6.75
N PRO A 125 3.03 -19.05 6.59
CA PRO A 125 2.59 -19.99 7.63
C PRO A 125 3.26 -19.75 8.98
N ALA A 126 4.49 -19.24 9.02
CA ALA A 126 5.19 -18.96 10.25
C ALA A 126 4.53 -17.85 11.07
N LEU A 127 3.87 -16.88 10.42
CA LEU A 127 3.18 -15.78 11.10
C LEU A 127 1.92 -16.25 11.84
N ILE A 128 1.26 -17.30 11.34
CA ILE A 128 0.05 -17.85 11.97
C ILE A 128 0.40 -18.48 13.32
N PHE A 129 1.56 -19.16 13.40
CA PHE A 129 2.00 -19.86 14.60
C PHE A 129 2.73 -18.95 15.58
N SER A 130 3.11 -17.74 15.18
CA SER A 130 3.78 -16.78 16.06
C SER A 130 2.81 -16.04 16.99
N GLY A 131 1.49 -16.16 16.78
CA GLY A 131 0.47 -15.51 17.60
C GLY A 131 0.35 -13.99 17.38
N THR A 132 0.88 -13.49 16.31
CA THR A 132 0.84 -12.06 15.99
C THR A 132 -0.10 -11.73 14.84
#